data_cb6e303d9070d79e6d591e1b3752bdfc
#
_entry.id   cb6e303d9070d79e6d591e1b3752bdfc
#
_cell.length_a   1.000
_cell.length_b   1.000
_cell.length_c   1.000
_cell.angle_alpha   90.00
_cell.angle_beta   90.00
_cell.angle_gamma   90.00
#
_symmetry.space_group_name_H-M   'P 1'
#
loop_
_entity.id
_entity.type
_entity.pdbx_description
1 polymer ?
#
loop_
_entity_poly.entity_id
_entity_poly.type
_entity_poly.pdbx_seq_one_letter_code
_entity_poly.pdbx_strand_id
1 'polypeptide(L)'
;MGAPSSPGSTHLTVPKTAPEVVVALLTGGGDKPYVFGLATELLSKGATIDLIGSDELDCPEYRGNPKLNFLNLRGNQRPDASFVEKVSRILKYYARLIHYTATAKPRIFHILWNNKFELLDRTFLMLFYRLIGKKVVLTVHNVNAGRRDSRDSSLNRLTLRIQYHLADHIFVHTQKMKLELLREFGAKDARVTVIPFGINNSVRNSSLTQAAARQQTGIRPDEKTILFFGAITPYKGVEYLVAAFRQLLARHDDYRLIIAGRPNNCEGYWRTIQEASQEGVQKGRILLKGEYIPDDATELYFKAADVLVLPYRHIYQSGVLCLGYSFGLPVLAADVGSLKDEIVEGQTGFVFKPENPEDLARTIEQYFESGLFANLDNYRQEIRNFAAERHSWDVVGQVTMSVYANQLRSALMGEHPHREAMKASPLD
;
A
#
# COMPACT_ATOMS: atom_id res chain seq x y z
N MET A 1 -19.08 -52.14 -53.26
CA MET A 1 -19.34 -51.62 -51.93
C MET A 1 -18.11 -51.00 -51.46
N GLY A 2 -18.05 -49.65 -51.55
CA GLY A 2 -16.86 -48.85 -51.20
C GLY A 2 -16.88 -48.47 -49.74
N ALA A 3 -15.75 -48.57 -49.09
CA ALA A 3 -15.53 -48.09 -47.74
C ALA A 3 -15.32 -46.54 -47.73
N PRO A 4 -15.78 -45.81 -46.72
CA PRO A 4 -15.62 -44.37 -46.65
C PRO A 4 -14.24 -44.01 -46.12
N SER A 5 -13.65 -42.98 -46.75
CA SER A 5 -12.40 -42.31 -46.41
C SER A 5 -12.48 -41.58 -45.06
N SER A 6 -11.49 -41.77 -44.23
CA SER A 6 -11.27 -41.07 -42.96
C SER A 6 -11.07 -39.52 -43.14
N PRO A 7 -11.66 -38.69 -42.29
CA PRO A 7 -11.42 -37.25 -42.34
C PRO A 7 -10.02 -36.89 -41.75
N GLY A 8 -9.36 -35.99 -42.44
CA GLY A 8 -8.02 -35.53 -42.10
C GLY A 8 -7.91 -34.92 -40.70
N SER A 9 -6.82 -35.24 -40.01
CA SER A 9 -6.40 -34.66 -38.75
C SER A 9 -6.03 -33.16 -38.95
N THR A 10 -6.91 -32.28 -38.53
CA THR A 10 -6.60 -30.85 -38.34
C THR A 10 -5.59 -30.75 -37.21
N HIS A 11 -4.34 -30.46 -37.53
CA HIS A 11 -3.34 -30.02 -36.56
C HIS A 11 -3.84 -28.72 -35.91
N LEU A 12 -4.36 -28.84 -34.69
CA LEU A 12 -4.57 -27.72 -33.78
C LEU A 12 -3.19 -27.12 -33.48
N THR A 13 -2.89 -25.97 -34.07
CA THR A 13 -1.74 -25.15 -33.73
C THR A 13 -1.85 -24.78 -32.25
N VAL A 14 -0.95 -25.28 -31.42
CA VAL A 14 -0.75 -24.88 -30.03
C VAL A 14 -0.59 -23.34 -30.00
N PRO A 15 -1.38 -22.62 -29.19
CA PRO A 15 -1.26 -21.16 -29.13
C PRO A 15 0.15 -20.78 -28.69
N LYS A 16 0.76 -19.81 -29.40
CA LYS A 16 2.03 -19.18 -29.05
C LYS A 16 2.09 -18.92 -27.54
N THR A 17 3.10 -19.42 -26.87
CA THR A 17 3.41 -19.17 -25.45
C THR A 17 3.19 -17.71 -25.11
N ALA A 18 2.52 -17.45 -23.98
CA ALA A 18 2.32 -16.09 -23.49
C ALA A 18 3.68 -15.34 -23.46
N PRO A 19 3.72 -14.08 -23.86
CA PRO A 19 4.99 -13.33 -23.89
C PRO A 19 5.60 -13.32 -22.50
N GLU A 20 6.91 -13.56 -22.41
CA GLU A 20 7.66 -13.42 -21.18
C GLU A 20 7.50 -11.99 -20.65
N VAL A 21 7.02 -11.86 -19.41
CA VAL A 21 6.81 -10.55 -18.78
C VAL A 21 8.08 -10.12 -18.09
N VAL A 22 8.73 -9.11 -18.65
CA VAL A 22 9.88 -8.43 -18.05
C VAL A 22 9.46 -7.01 -17.66
N VAL A 23 9.54 -6.67 -16.37
CA VAL A 23 9.04 -5.42 -15.81
C VAL A 23 10.09 -4.72 -14.96
N ALA A 24 10.15 -3.39 -15.06
CA ALA A 24 10.87 -2.53 -14.11
C ALA A 24 9.89 -2.00 -13.06
N LEU A 25 10.10 -2.33 -11.79
CA LEU A 25 9.34 -1.79 -10.66
C LEU A 25 10.06 -0.58 -10.08
N LEU A 26 9.45 0.61 -10.19
CA LEU A 26 10.00 1.86 -9.68
C LEU A 26 9.37 2.20 -8.33
N THR A 27 10.11 1.99 -7.25
CA THR A 27 9.55 2.05 -5.90
C THR A 27 9.43 3.45 -5.33
N GLY A 28 10.16 4.43 -5.85
CA GLY A 28 10.06 5.83 -5.41
C GLY A 28 10.35 6.08 -3.91
N GLY A 29 10.81 5.07 -3.15
CA GLY A 29 10.96 5.13 -1.69
C GLY A 29 9.65 4.91 -0.94
N GLY A 30 8.73 4.18 -1.55
CA GLY A 30 7.44 3.83 -0.97
C GLY A 30 7.50 2.69 0.05
N ASP A 31 6.33 2.19 0.39
CA ASP A 31 6.10 1.17 1.42
C ASP A 31 6.80 -0.16 1.11
N LYS A 32 7.80 -0.53 1.94
CA LYS A 32 8.57 -1.77 1.78
C LYS A 32 7.71 -3.03 1.78
N PRO A 33 6.74 -3.22 2.69
CA PRO A 33 5.85 -4.37 2.69
C PRO A 33 5.07 -4.55 1.38
N TYR A 34 4.55 -3.46 0.82
CA TYR A 34 3.83 -3.51 -0.44
C TYR A 34 4.75 -3.91 -1.62
N VAL A 35 5.94 -3.31 -1.69
CA VAL A 35 6.94 -3.66 -2.72
C VAL A 35 7.32 -5.12 -2.63
N PHE A 36 7.58 -5.61 -1.42
CA PHE A 36 7.95 -7.00 -1.17
C PHE A 36 6.83 -7.97 -1.58
N GLY A 37 5.60 -7.72 -1.14
CA GLY A 37 4.45 -8.56 -1.49
C GLY A 37 4.20 -8.63 -2.99
N LEU A 38 4.20 -7.47 -3.67
CA LEU A 38 3.98 -7.40 -5.11
C LEU A 38 5.12 -8.10 -5.89
N ALA A 39 6.38 -7.83 -5.55
CA ALA A 39 7.53 -8.43 -6.24
C ALA A 39 7.53 -9.95 -6.07
N THR A 40 7.33 -10.46 -4.85
CA THR A 40 7.25 -11.90 -4.56
C THR A 40 6.15 -12.57 -5.38
N GLU A 41 4.98 -11.96 -5.43
CA GLU A 41 3.85 -12.52 -6.15
C GLU A 41 4.04 -12.51 -7.68
N LEU A 42 4.60 -11.45 -8.24
CA LEU A 42 4.92 -11.39 -9.67
C LEU A 42 5.99 -12.42 -10.05
N LEU A 43 6.99 -12.64 -9.20
CA LEU A 43 8.00 -13.68 -9.39
C LEU A 43 7.38 -15.08 -9.38
N SER A 44 6.46 -15.36 -8.46
CA SER A 44 5.74 -16.65 -8.37
C SER A 44 4.97 -16.95 -9.65
N LYS A 45 4.43 -15.89 -10.29
CA LYS A 45 3.71 -15.97 -11.58
C LYS A 45 4.63 -15.93 -12.80
N GLY A 46 5.94 -16.00 -12.59
CA GLY A 46 6.94 -16.17 -13.64
C GLY A 46 7.46 -14.88 -14.28
N ALA A 47 7.13 -13.70 -13.75
CA ALA A 47 7.71 -12.45 -14.22
C ALA A 47 9.22 -12.38 -13.94
N THR A 48 9.94 -11.66 -14.80
CA THR A 48 11.33 -11.23 -14.56
C THR A 48 11.28 -9.74 -14.16
N ILE A 49 11.96 -9.37 -13.08
CA ILE A 49 11.81 -8.06 -12.43
C ILE A 49 13.16 -7.36 -12.29
N ASP A 50 13.23 -6.12 -12.82
CA ASP A 50 14.23 -5.15 -12.38
C ASP A 50 13.60 -4.29 -11.27
N LEU A 51 14.07 -4.48 -10.03
CA LEU A 51 13.55 -3.75 -8.87
C LEU A 51 14.44 -2.55 -8.55
N ILE A 52 13.94 -1.34 -8.83
CA ILE A 52 14.65 -0.08 -8.59
C ILE A 52 14.32 0.44 -7.20
N GLY A 53 15.32 0.49 -6.32
CA GLY A 53 15.13 0.85 -4.91
C GLY A 53 16.29 1.60 -4.27
N SER A 54 16.31 1.59 -2.94
CA SER A 54 17.33 2.11 -2.03
C SER A 54 17.86 0.99 -1.13
N ASP A 55 18.89 1.28 -0.32
CA ASP A 55 19.42 0.36 0.68
C ASP A 55 18.32 -0.23 1.61
N GLU A 56 17.25 0.53 1.86
CA GLU A 56 16.14 0.09 2.71
C GLU A 56 15.35 -1.11 2.14
N LEU A 57 15.42 -1.30 0.81
CA LEU A 57 14.76 -2.40 0.11
C LEU A 57 15.71 -3.58 -0.18
N ASP A 58 17.02 -3.45 0.08
CA ASP A 58 17.95 -4.56 -0.06
C ASP A 58 17.71 -5.58 1.06
N CYS A 59 17.09 -6.68 0.71
CA CYS A 59 16.79 -7.75 1.65
C CYS A 59 17.33 -9.10 1.15
N PRO A 60 17.67 -10.02 2.08
CA PRO A 60 18.22 -11.33 1.72
C PRO A 60 17.30 -12.16 0.80
N GLU A 61 15.99 -11.97 0.90
CA GLU A 61 14.96 -12.68 0.14
C GLU A 61 15.02 -12.38 -1.36
N TYR A 62 15.62 -11.25 -1.75
CA TYR A 62 15.82 -10.91 -3.16
C TYR A 62 17.10 -11.50 -3.74
N ARG A 63 18.06 -11.88 -2.87
CA ARG A 63 19.36 -12.38 -3.30
C ARG A 63 19.25 -13.81 -3.78
N GLY A 64 19.87 -14.09 -4.92
CA GLY A 64 19.92 -15.44 -5.49
C GLY A 64 18.71 -15.83 -6.34
N ASN A 65 17.70 -15.01 -6.49
CA ASN A 65 16.61 -15.26 -7.43
C ASN A 65 17.03 -14.81 -8.85
N PRO A 66 17.19 -15.73 -9.84
CA PRO A 66 17.68 -15.38 -11.18
C PRO A 66 16.69 -14.50 -11.98
N LYS A 67 15.45 -14.42 -11.56
CA LYS A 67 14.41 -13.57 -12.19
C LYS A 67 14.26 -12.21 -11.52
N LEU A 68 15.01 -11.90 -10.46
CA LEU A 68 14.99 -10.62 -9.80
C LEU A 68 16.37 -9.96 -9.84
N ASN A 69 16.46 -8.80 -10.46
CA ASN A 69 17.63 -7.95 -10.48
C ASN A 69 17.37 -6.71 -9.60
N PHE A 70 17.96 -6.67 -8.41
CA PHE A 70 17.83 -5.51 -7.52
C PHE A 70 18.82 -4.42 -7.93
N LEU A 71 18.31 -3.24 -8.24
CA LEU A 71 19.07 -2.08 -8.68
C LEU A 71 18.98 -0.96 -7.64
N ASN A 72 20.01 -0.85 -6.82
CA ASN A 72 20.10 0.22 -5.83
C ASN A 72 20.54 1.54 -6.49
N LEU A 73 19.62 2.20 -7.18
CA LEU A 73 19.90 3.49 -7.81
C LEU A 73 19.84 4.67 -6.83
N ARG A 74 19.08 4.53 -5.73
CA ARG A 74 18.84 5.62 -4.78
C ARG A 74 19.90 5.72 -3.69
N GLY A 75 20.60 4.62 -3.38
CA GLY A 75 21.62 4.54 -2.34
C GLY A 75 21.06 4.71 -0.93
N ASN A 76 21.93 5.07 -0.01
CA ASN A 76 21.62 5.27 1.40
C ASN A 76 20.72 6.48 1.64
N GLN A 77 19.59 6.27 2.32
CA GLN A 77 18.59 7.30 2.63
C GLN A 77 18.72 7.90 4.04
N ARG A 78 19.91 7.88 4.64
CA ARG A 78 20.16 8.41 6.00
C ARG A 78 19.56 9.81 6.19
N PRO A 79 18.81 10.06 7.27
CA PRO A 79 18.18 11.35 7.54
C PRO A 79 19.18 12.43 7.98
N ASP A 80 20.30 12.03 8.59
CA ASP A 80 21.38 12.87 9.13
C ASP A 80 22.36 13.40 8.07
N ALA A 81 22.26 12.95 6.81
CA ALA A 81 23.11 13.44 5.71
C ALA A 81 22.99 14.96 5.53
N SER A 82 24.10 15.62 5.23
CA SER A 82 24.17 17.06 4.95
C SER A 82 23.30 17.45 3.74
N PHE A 83 22.96 18.74 3.63
CA PHE A 83 22.16 19.24 2.49
C PHE A 83 22.84 18.93 1.15
N VAL A 84 24.17 19.15 1.05
CA VAL A 84 24.94 18.91 -0.17
C VAL A 84 24.92 17.43 -0.55
N GLU A 85 25.08 16.54 0.42
CA GLU A 85 24.98 15.08 0.20
C GLU A 85 23.57 14.68 -0.27
N LYS A 86 22.52 15.25 0.32
CA LYS A 86 21.13 15.02 -0.10
C LYS A 86 20.91 15.44 -1.56
N VAL A 87 21.36 16.65 -1.94
CA VAL A 87 21.25 17.15 -3.32
C VAL A 87 22.06 16.28 -4.29
N SER A 88 23.33 16.02 -3.98
CA SER A 88 24.20 15.16 -4.81
C SER A 88 23.60 13.78 -5.04
N ARG A 89 23.06 13.16 -3.99
CA ARG A 89 22.40 11.86 -4.06
C ARG A 89 21.17 11.87 -5.00
N ILE A 90 20.37 12.92 -4.90
CA ILE A 90 19.19 13.06 -5.76
C ILE A 90 19.61 13.23 -7.22
N LEU A 91 20.58 14.09 -7.53
CA LEU A 91 21.08 14.28 -8.89
C LEU A 91 21.67 12.97 -9.46
N LYS A 92 22.49 12.27 -8.69
CA LYS A 92 23.05 10.96 -9.06
C LYS A 92 21.95 9.93 -9.33
N TYR A 93 20.90 9.92 -8.50
CA TYR A 93 19.76 9.03 -8.70
C TYR A 93 19.07 9.30 -10.03
N TYR A 94 18.70 10.54 -10.35
CA TYR A 94 18.03 10.84 -11.61
C TYR A 94 18.92 10.58 -12.82
N ALA A 95 20.21 10.88 -12.76
CA ALA A 95 21.17 10.54 -13.82
C ALA A 95 21.22 9.02 -14.08
N ARG A 96 21.33 8.22 -13.01
CA ARG A 96 21.32 6.75 -13.08
C ARG A 96 19.98 6.23 -13.59
N LEU A 97 18.86 6.79 -13.16
CA LEU A 97 17.52 6.40 -13.61
C LEU A 97 17.34 6.67 -15.10
N ILE A 98 17.75 7.84 -15.60
CA ILE A 98 17.69 8.18 -17.02
C ILE A 98 18.56 7.23 -17.84
N HIS A 99 19.80 6.98 -17.41
CA HIS A 99 20.71 6.05 -18.08
C HIS A 99 20.12 4.62 -18.10
N TYR A 100 19.65 4.13 -16.96
CA TYR A 100 19.00 2.82 -16.88
C TYR A 100 17.80 2.77 -17.84
N THR A 101 16.94 3.75 -17.82
CA THR A 101 15.73 3.79 -18.65
C THR A 101 16.05 3.71 -20.13
N ALA A 102 17.12 4.40 -20.58
CA ALA A 102 17.55 4.40 -21.99
C ALA A 102 18.13 3.05 -22.44
N THR A 103 18.71 2.27 -21.53
CA THR A 103 19.43 1.02 -21.82
C THR A 103 18.69 -0.24 -21.38
N ALA A 104 17.66 -0.10 -20.54
CA ALA A 104 16.96 -1.20 -19.89
C ALA A 104 16.14 -2.06 -20.89
N LYS A 105 16.20 -3.38 -20.68
CA LYS A 105 15.42 -4.36 -21.46
C LYS A 105 13.90 -4.32 -21.17
N PRO A 106 13.43 -4.15 -19.92
CA PRO A 106 11.98 -4.11 -19.65
C PRO A 106 11.25 -3.10 -20.52
N ARG A 107 10.17 -3.54 -21.15
CA ARG A 107 9.25 -2.67 -21.90
C ARG A 107 8.19 -2.04 -21.00
N ILE A 108 7.88 -2.67 -19.86
CA ILE A 108 6.92 -2.18 -18.88
C ILE A 108 7.67 -1.52 -17.73
N PHE A 109 7.32 -0.27 -17.46
CA PHE A 109 7.76 0.48 -16.30
C PHE A 109 6.58 0.67 -15.38
N HIS A 110 6.57 -0.04 -14.25
CA HIS A 110 5.51 0.08 -13.25
C HIS A 110 5.97 0.99 -12.12
N ILE A 111 5.41 2.18 -12.07
CA ILE A 111 5.67 3.17 -11.03
C ILE A 111 4.77 2.88 -9.84
N LEU A 112 5.36 2.47 -8.72
CA LEU A 112 4.64 2.22 -7.47
C LEU A 112 4.49 3.50 -6.65
N TRP A 113 5.53 4.33 -6.61
CA TRP A 113 5.51 5.68 -6.02
C TRP A 113 6.36 6.64 -6.84
N ASN A 114 5.98 7.90 -6.84
CA ASN A 114 6.82 8.97 -7.35
C ASN A 114 8.02 9.19 -6.43
N ASN A 115 9.08 9.77 -6.96
CA ASN A 115 10.24 10.21 -6.17
C ASN A 115 9.94 11.58 -5.52
N LYS A 116 11.00 12.26 -5.03
CA LYS A 116 10.88 13.52 -4.29
C LYS A 116 10.45 14.72 -5.13
N PHE A 117 10.85 14.76 -6.42
CA PHE A 117 10.52 15.86 -7.32
C PHE A 117 9.29 15.53 -8.16
N GLU A 118 8.12 15.66 -7.54
CA GLU A 118 6.85 15.28 -8.15
C GLU A 118 6.59 15.95 -9.50
N LEU A 119 7.02 17.22 -9.69
CA LEU A 119 6.89 17.90 -10.96
C LEU A 119 7.68 17.17 -12.06
N LEU A 120 8.95 16.85 -11.81
CA LEU A 120 9.79 16.11 -12.75
C LEU A 120 9.26 14.71 -13.02
N ASP A 121 8.89 14.00 -11.96
CA ASP A 121 8.42 12.61 -12.04
C ASP A 121 7.10 12.50 -12.81
N ARG A 122 6.16 13.41 -12.52
CA ARG A 122 4.80 13.39 -13.09
C ARG A 122 4.72 13.92 -14.53
N THR A 123 5.74 14.64 -14.99
CA THR A 123 5.74 15.28 -16.30
C THR A 123 6.87 14.79 -17.19
N PHE A 124 8.09 15.30 -16.99
CA PHE A 124 9.23 15.04 -17.88
C PHE A 124 9.63 13.57 -17.92
N LEU A 125 9.69 12.86 -16.79
CA LEU A 125 10.02 11.44 -16.80
C LEU A 125 8.93 10.60 -17.43
N MET A 126 7.66 10.90 -17.18
CA MET A 126 6.54 10.21 -17.83
C MET A 126 6.61 10.37 -19.36
N LEU A 127 6.86 11.61 -19.85
CA LEU A 127 7.01 11.87 -21.25
C LEU A 127 8.25 11.15 -21.83
N PHE A 128 9.38 11.20 -21.13
CA PHE A 128 10.61 10.52 -21.54
C PHE A 128 10.40 9.00 -21.67
N TYR A 129 9.77 8.35 -20.71
CA TYR A 129 9.47 6.92 -20.77
C TYR A 129 8.65 6.57 -22.02
N ARG A 130 7.65 7.38 -22.34
CA ARG A 130 6.83 7.17 -23.53
C ARG A 130 7.60 7.39 -24.84
N LEU A 131 8.42 8.45 -24.91
CA LEU A 131 9.20 8.78 -26.12
C LEU A 131 10.20 7.67 -26.49
N ILE A 132 10.73 6.96 -25.49
CA ILE A 132 11.63 5.81 -25.73
C ILE A 132 10.89 4.46 -25.80
N GLY A 133 9.56 4.49 -25.98
CA GLY A 133 8.72 3.32 -26.25
C GLY A 133 8.41 2.44 -25.04
N LYS A 134 8.61 2.94 -23.79
CA LYS A 134 8.21 2.20 -22.60
C LYS A 134 6.69 2.30 -22.37
N LYS A 135 6.08 1.20 -21.92
CA LYS A 135 4.71 1.16 -21.44
C LYS A 135 4.69 1.52 -19.96
N VAL A 136 3.98 2.58 -19.62
CA VAL A 136 3.95 3.08 -18.22
C VAL A 136 2.70 2.60 -17.53
N VAL A 137 2.89 1.78 -16.49
CA VAL A 137 1.86 1.35 -15.54
C VAL A 137 2.06 2.12 -14.24
N LEU A 138 0.98 2.54 -13.60
CA LEU A 138 1.03 3.33 -12.38
C LEU A 138 0.15 2.69 -11.31
N THR A 139 0.67 2.48 -10.09
CA THR A 139 -0.17 2.21 -8.91
C THR A 139 -0.39 3.50 -8.16
N VAL A 140 -1.65 3.87 -7.98
CA VAL A 140 -2.07 5.08 -7.27
C VAL A 140 -2.57 4.70 -5.89
N HIS A 141 -1.76 4.98 -4.85
CA HIS A 141 -2.14 4.75 -3.45
C HIS A 141 -2.96 5.91 -2.87
N ASN A 142 -2.86 7.10 -3.46
CA ASN A 142 -3.68 8.27 -3.15
C ASN A 142 -3.89 9.05 -4.46
N VAL A 143 -5.15 9.33 -4.79
CA VAL A 143 -5.48 10.07 -6.03
C VAL A 143 -4.94 11.50 -5.97
N ASN A 144 -5.06 12.15 -4.82
CA ASN A 144 -4.51 13.48 -4.56
C ASN A 144 -3.98 13.56 -3.12
N ALA A 145 -2.72 13.17 -2.92
CA ALA A 145 -2.06 13.27 -1.61
C ALA A 145 -1.96 14.73 -1.13
N GLY A 146 -1.82 15.69 -2.05
CA GLY A 146 -1.80 17.11 -1.72
C GLY A 146 -3.07 17.57 -0.99
N ARG A 147 -4.26 17.06 -1.38
CA ARG A 147 -5.52 17.35 -0.68
C ARG A 147 -5.49 16.82 0.76
N ARG A 148 -5.05 15.56 0.94
CA ARG A 148 -4.91 14.95 2.27
C ARG A 148 -3.99 15.75 3.18
N ASP A 149 -2.87 16.23 2.64
CA ASP A 149 -1.81 16.91 3.38
C ASP A 149 -1.98 18.44 3.41
N SER A 150 -3.15 18.96 3.01
CA SER A 150 -3.47 20.40 2.93
C SER A 150 -2.50 21.21 2.06
N ARG A 151 -1.92 20.57 1.03
CA ARG A 151 -0.97 21.16 0.07
C ARG A 151 -1.49 21.10 -1.38
N ASP A 152 -2.79 20.90 -1.57
CA ASP A 152 -3.37 20.88 -2.91
C ASP A 152 -3.32 22.26 -3.57
N SER A 153 -2.85 22.29 -4.82
CA SER A 153 -2.72 23.49 -5.63
C SER A 153 -3.08 23.22 -7.08
N SER A 154 -3.34 24.27 -7.85
CA SER A 154 -3.59 24.15 -9.30
C SER A 154 -2.43 23.44 -10.03
N LEU A 155 -1.18 23.72 -9.64
CA LEU A 155 0.00 23.06 -10.19
C LEU A 155 0.04 21.57 -9.83
N ASN A 156 -0.27 21.23 -8.57
CA ASN A 156 -0.38 19.83 -8.13
C ASN A 156 -1.42 19.08 -8.98
N ARG A 157 -2.62 19.67 -9.15
CA ARG A 157 -3.69 19.06 -9.95
C ARG A 157 -3.33 18.93 -11.43
N LEU A 158 -2.66 19.93 -12.01
CA LEU A 158 -2.19 19.88 -13.39
C LEU A 158 -1.16 18.76 -13.60
N THR A 159 -0.16 18.65 -12.73
CA THR A 159 0.87 17.59 -12.84
C THR A 159 0.30 16.20 -12.65
N LEU A 160 -0.68 16.02 -11.75
CA LEU A 160 -1.41 14.75 -11.60
C LEU A 160 -2.21 14.40 -12.86
N ARG A 161 -2.91 15.38 -13.49
CA ARG A 161 -3.60 15.16 -14.76
C ARG A 161 -2.65 14.70 -15.86
N ILE A 162 -1.49 15.34 -15.98
CA ILE A 162 -0.45 14.95 -16.94
C ILE A 162 -0.01 13.51 -16.69
N GLN A 163 0.31 13.17 -15.45
CA GLN A 163 0.74 11.83 -15.07
C GLN A 163 -0.31 10.76 -15.41
N TYR A 164 -1.56 10.98 -15.02
CA TYR A 164 -2.65 10.03 -15.26
C TYR A 164 -3.00 9.91 -16.75
N HIS A 165 -2.87 11.00 -17.52
CA HIS A 165 -3.08 10.97 -18.98
C HIS A 165 -1.96 10.23 -19.72
N LEU A 166 -0.72 10.36 -19.25
CA LEU A 166 0.45 9.72 -19.86
C LEU A 166 0.60 8.24 -19.46
N ALA A 167 -0.05 7.77 -18.42
CA ALA A 167 -0.04 6.36 -18.03
C ALA A 167 -0.80 5.50 -19.06
N ASP A 168 -0.23 4.38 -19.47
CA ASP A 168 -0.89 3.38 -20.31
C ASP A 168 -1.93 2.60 -19.52
N HIS A 169 -1.67 2.35 -18.22
CA HIS A 169 -2.60 1.72 -17.29
C HIS A 169 -2.42 2.23 -15.86
N ILE A 170 -3.50 2.29 -15.09
CA ILE A 170 -3.51 2.76 -13.71
C ILE A 170 -4.19 1.71 -12.82
N PHE A 171 -3.51 1.31 -11.76
CA PHE A 171 -4.08 0.56 -10.66
C PHE A 171 -4.48 1.49 -9.53
N VAL A 172 -5.63 1.25 -8.96
CA VAL A 172 -6.14 1.87 -7.72
C VAL A 172 -6.64 0.79 -6.78
N HIS A 173 -6.81 1.10 -5.51
CA HIS A 173 -7.18 0.09 -4.52
C HIS A 173 -8.68 0.06 -4.18
N THR A 174 -9.45 1.10 -4.55
CA THR A 174 -10.88 1.17 -4.23
C THR A 174 -11.69 1.76 -5.38
N GLN A 175 -12.99 1.42 -5.44
CA GLN A 175 -13.91 2.02 -6.40
C GLN A 175 -14.05 3.54 -6.21
N LYS A 176 -13.97 4.03 -4.97
CA LYS A 176 -13.98 5.48 -4.68
C LYS A 176 -12.81 6.19 -5.35
N MET A 177 -11.60 5.61 -5.26
CA MET A 177 -10.41 6.13 -5.96
C MET A 177 -10.58 6.11 -7.48
N LYS A 178 -11.11 5.03 -8.05
CA LYS A 178 -11.40 4.94 -9.49
C LYS A 178 -12.35 6.04 -9.91
N LEU A 179 -13.47 6.21 -9.23
CA LEU A 179 -14.46 7.25 -9.55
C LEU A 179 -13.88 8.66 -9.44
N GLU A 180 -13.02 8.93 -8.46
CA GLU A 180 -12.35 10.22 -8.32
C GLU A 180 -11.37 10.48 -9.48
N LEU A 181 -10.55 9.48 -9.87
CA LEU A 181 -9.68 9.58 -11.04
C LEU A 181 -10.44 9.91 -12.33
N LEU A 182 -11.58 9.26 -12.54
CA LEU A 182 -12.40 9.51 -13.74
C LEU A 182 -13.00 10.91 -13.71
N ARG A 183 -13.59 11.34 -12.58
CA ARG A 183 -14.34 12.58 -12.45
C ARG A 183 -13.44 13.82 -12.36
N GLU A 184 -12.39 13.78 -11.54
CA GLU A 184 -11.58 14.97 -11.24
C GLU A 184 -10.36 15.10 -12.15
N PHE A 185 -9.82 13.99 -12.64
CA PHE A 185 -8.59 13.99 -13.43
C PHE A 185 -8.79 13.55 -14.91
N GLY A 186 -9.98 13.11 -15.28
CA GLY A 186 -10.31 12.75 -16.66
C GLY A 186 -9.62 11.46 -17.15
N ALA A 187 -9.27 10.55 -16.24
CA ALA A 187 -8.72 9.25 -16.61
C ALA A 187 -9.78 8.46 -17.42
N LYS A 188 -9.32 7.63 -18.37
CA LYS A 188 -10.22 6.77 -19.16
C LYS A 188 -10.53 5.49 -18.39
N ASP A 189 -11.80 5.12 -18.24
CA ASP A 189 -12.24 3.95 -17.49
C ASP A 189 -11.52 2.66 -17.91
N ALA A 190 -11.37 2.42 -19.20
CA ALA A 190 -10.68 1.26 -19.76
C ALA A 190 -9.18 1.14 -19.36
N ARG A 191 -8.58 2.21 -18.83
CA ARG A 191 -7.19 2.23 -18.35
C ARG A 191 -7.07 2.15 -16.84
N VAL A 192 -8.18 2.06 -16.09
CA VAL A 192 -8.16 2.06 -14.62
C VAL A 192 -8.75 0.76 -14.09
N THR A 193 -7.91 -0.01 -13.41
CA THR A 193 -8.33 -1.27 -12.77
C THR A 193 -8.21 -1.14 -11.26
N VAL A 194 -9.24 -1.61 -10.55
CA VAL A 194 -9.22 -1.73 -9.09
C VAL A 194 -8.57 -3.07 -8.72
N ILE A 195 -7.56 -3.02 -7.87
CA ILE A 195 -6.89 -4.18 -7.28
C ILE A 195 -6.94 -4.08 -5.76
N PRO A 196 -7.07 -5.18 -5.02
CA PRO A 196 -6.96 -5.15 -3.57
C PRO A 196 -5.64 -4.50 -3.11
N PHE A 197 -5.65 -3.93 -1.91
CA PHE A 197 -4.40 -3.60 -1.23
C PHE A 197 -3.91 -4.88 -0.56
N GLY A 198 -2.73 -5.38 -0.96
CA GLY A 198 -2.21 -6.63 -0.44
C GLY A 198 -1.94 -6.58 1.07
N ILE A 199 -2.25 -7.66 1.76
CA ILE A 199 -2.00 -7.80 3.19
C ILE A 199 -0.50 -7.72 3.49
N ASN A 200 -0.14 -7.05 4.59
CA ASN A 200 1.26 -6.98 5.00
C ASN A 200 1.72 -8.31 5.61
N ASN A 201 2.49 -9.08 4.84
CA ASN A 201 3.07 -10.36 5.26
C ASN A 201 4.53 -10.22 5.72
N SER A 202 5.11 -9.00 5.74
CA SER A 202 6.51 -8.79 6.16
C SER A 202 6.69 -8.77 7.67
N VAL A 203 5.62 -8.46 8.42
CA VAL A 203 5.66 -8.48 9.88
C VAL A 203 5.49 -9.90 10.38
N ARG A 204 6.46 -10.34 11.19
CA ARG A 204 6.44 -11.66 11.79
C ARG A 204 5.21 -11.82 12.69
N ASN A 205 4.51 -12.94 12.56
CA ASN A 205 3.49 -13.39 13.49
C ASN A 205 3.97 -14.71 14.11
N SER A 206 4.75 -14.58 15.20
CA SER A 206 5.39 -15.71 15.90
C SER A 206 4.43 -16.42 16.87
N SER A 207 4.96 -17.36 17.66
CA SER A 207 4.24 -18.01 18.76
C SER A 207 4.09 -17.12 20.00
N LEU A 208 4.45 -15.83 19.96
CA LEU A 208 4.23 -14.89 21.06
C LEU A 208 2.75 -14.87 21.45
N THR A 209 2.43 -15.20 22.68
CA THR A 209 1.05 -15.17 23.20
C THR A 209 0.64 -13.77 23.63
N GLN A 210 -0.67 -13.50 23.70
CA GLN A 210 -1.19 -12.24 24.22
C GLN A 210 -0.71 -11.99 25.66
N ALA A 211 -0.73 -13.00 26.52
CA ALA A 211 -0.27 -12.89 27.90
C ALA A 211 1.21 -12.47 27.99
N ALA A 212 2.08 -13.09 27.18
CA ALA A 212 3.49 -12.73 27.14
C ALA A 212 3.72 -11.32 26.57
N ALA A 213 2.95 -10.92 25.55
CA ALA A 213 2.99 -9.57 24.99
C ALA A 213 2.55 -8.51 26.02
N ARG A 214 1.48 -8.77 26.76
CA ARG A 214 1.01 -7.90 27.86
C ARG A 214 2.04 -7.79 28.98
N GLN A 215 2.63 -8.90 29.39
CA GLN A 215 3.70 -8.88 30.39
C GLN A 215 4.88 -7.99 29.96
N GLN A 216 5.34 -8.11 28.70
CA GLN A 216 6.44 -7.30 28.18
C GLN A 216 6.08 -5.81 28.04
N THR A 217 4.82 -5.48 27.83
CA THR A 217 4.33 -4.09 27.72
C THR A 217 3.84 -3.50 29.03
N GLY A 218 3.88 -4.25 30.12
CA GLY A 218 3.40 -3.82 31.44
C GLY A 218 1.87 -3.65 31.51
N ILE A 219 1.13 -4.42 30.70
CA ILE A 219 -0.33 -4.42 30.67
C ILE A 219 -0.86 -5.58 31.50
N ARG A 220 -1.83 -5.32 32.36
CA ARG A 220 -2.44 -6.37 33.19
C ARG A 220 -3.35 -7.26 32.34
N PRO A 221 -3.54 -8.55 32.73
CA PRO A 221 -4.39 -9.47 31.97
C PRO A 221 -5.86 -9.03 31.83
N ASP A 222 -6.36 -8.31 32.86
CA ASP A 222 -7.75 -7.83 32.96
C ASP A 222 -8.00 -6.48 32.26
N GLU A 223 -6.95 -5.79 31.76
CA GLU A 223 -7.11 -4.50 31.11
C GLU A 223 -7.63 -4.65 29.66
N LYS A 224 -8.64 -3.85 29.32
CA LYS A 224 -9.17 -3.66 27.97
C LYS A 224 -8.20 -2.79 27.16
N THR A 225 -7.49 -3.37 26.22
CA THR A 225 -6.34 -2.74 25.58
C THR A 225 -6.66 -2.26 24.18
N ILE A 226 -6.56 -0.95 23.97
CA ILE A 226 -6.80 -0.23 22.72
C ILE A 226 -5.44 0.11 22.09
N LEU A 227 -5.28 -0.14 20.79
CA LEU A 227 -4.07 0.17 20.04
C LEU A 227 -4.33 1.23 18.99
N PHE A 228 -3.50 2.28 18.96
CA PHE A 228 -3.20 3.08 17.77
C PHE A 228 -1.78 2.75 17.31
N PHE A 229 -1.61 2.47 16.00
CA PHE A 229 -0.31 2.10 15.43
C PHE A 229 0.01 2.87 14.16
N GLY A 230 1.31 3.16 13.94
CA GLY A 230 1.86 3.74 12.72
C GLY A 230 2.22 5.22 12.83
N ALA A 231 2.72 5.83 11.75
CA ALA A 231 3.19 7.22 11.77
C ALA A 231 2.14 8.18 12.35
N ILE A 232 2.56 9.04 13.26
CA ILE A 232 1.69 10.05 13.90
C ILE A 232 1.69 11.29 13.01
N THR A 233 0.51 11.64 12.48
CA THR A 233 0.30 12.79 11.59
C THR A 233 -1.10 13.36 11.81
N PRO A 234 -1.36 14.66 11.53
CA PRO A 234 -2.66 15.28 11.80
C PRO A 234 -3.85 14.60 11.13
N TYR A 235 -3.67 14.06 9.90
CA TYR A 235 -4.76 13.38 9.21
C TYR A 235 -5.19 12.05 9.85
N LYS A 236 -4.36 11.51 10.76
CA LYS A 236 -4.67 10.26 11.50
C LYS A 236 -5.48 10.48 12.78
N GLY A 237 -5.71 11.73 13.20
CA GLY A 237 -6.68 12.07 14.22
C GLY A 237 -6.41 11.50 15.61
N VAL A 238 -5.14 11.34 16.01
CA VAL A 238 -4.77 10.76 17.32
C VAL A 238 -5.34 11.59 18.47
N GLU A 239 -5.51 12.90 18.29
CA GLU A 239 -6.14 13.81 19.24
C GLU A 239 -7.56 13.39 19.62
N TYR A 240 -8.34 12.90 18.65
CA TYR A 240 -9.71 12.44 18.93
C TYR A 240 -9.72 11.14 19.77
N LEU A 241 -8.75 10.25 19.50
CA LEU A 241 -8.61 9.04 20.31
C LEU A 241 -8.19 9.37 21.75
N VAL A 242 -7.23 10.28 21.93
CA VAL A 242 -6.82 10.72 23.27
C VAL A 242 -7.99 11.37 24.02
N ALA A 243 -8.77 12.23 23.33
CA ALA A 243 -9.95 12.87 23.91
C ALA A 243 -11.04 11.84 24.29
N ALA A 244 -11.33 10.87 23.41
CA ALA A 244 -12.26 9.78 23.70
C ALA A 244 -11.78 8.92 24.88
N PHE A 245 -10.48 8.58 24.90
CA PHE A 245 -9.90 7.78 25.98
C PHE A 245 -9.97 8.47 27.35
N ARG A 246 -9.79 9.80 27.39
CA ARG A 246 -10.01 10.56 28.64
C ARG A 246 -11.44 10.48 29.15
N GLN A 247 -12.45 10.46 28.27
CA GLN A 247 -13.85 10.26 28.66
C GLN A 247 -14.08 8.85 29.21
N LEU A 248 -13.44 7.83 28.63
CA LEU A 248 -13.50 6.46 29.13
C LEU A 248 -12.88 6.35 30.52
N LEU A 249 -11.71 6.93 30.75
CA LEU A 249 -11.04 6.91 32.06
C LEU A 249 -11.81 7.62 33.19
N ALA A 250 -12.73 8.53 32.85
CA ALA A 250 -13.60 9.16 33.84
C ALA A 250 -14.69 8.20 34.36
N ARG A 251 -14.94 7.10 33.65
CA ARG A 251 -16.03 6.14 33.95
C ARG A 251 -15.52 4.73 34.28
N HIS A 252 -14.33 4.38 33.80
CA HIS A 252 -13.76 3.03 33.85
C HIS A 252 -12.29 3.08 34.26
N ASP A 253 -11.84 2.12 35.01
CA ASP A 253 -10.44 1.98 35.49
C ASP A 253 -9.72 0.77 34.87
N ASP A 254 -10.39 0.02 34.00
CA ASP A 254 -9.90 -1.19 33.32
C ASP A 254 -9.42 -0.98 31.87
N TYR A 255 -9.42 0.27 31.39
CA TYR A 255 -8.96 0.58 30.02
C TYR A 255 -7.47 0.93 29.96
N ARG A 256 -6.81 0.49 28.89
CA ARG A 256 -5.43 0.79 28.56
C ARG A 256 -5.33 1.25 27.11
N LEU A 257 -4.56 2.32 26.85
CA LEU A 257 -4.29 2.81 25.51
C LEU A 257 -2.81 2.68 25.16
N ILE A 258 -2.51 2.10 24.00
CA ILE A 258 -1.19 2.10 23.38
C ILE A 258 -1.23 3.05 22.19
N ILE A 259 -0.33 4.03 22.16
CA ILE A 259 -0.05 4.87 21.00
C ILE A 259 1.39 4.59 20.58
N ALA A 260 1.57 3.87 19.46
CA ALA A 260 2.88 3.42 18.99
C ALA A 260 3.15 3.89 17.57
N GLY A 261 4.19 4.72 17.39
CA GLY A 261 4.62 5.20 16.08
C GLY A 261 5.34 6.52 16.10
N ARG A 262 6.13 6.78 15.05
CA ARG A 262 6.95 7.99 14.96
C ARG A 262 6.14 9.20 14.48
N PRO A 263 6.25 10.38 15.13
CA PRO A 263 5.79 11.64 14.57
C PRO A 263 6.51 11.94 13.25
N ASN A 264 5.75 12.38 12.24
CA ASN A 264 6.31 12.61 10.92
C ASN A 264 6.09 14.06 10.48
N ASN A 265 7.15 14.89 10.61
CA ASN A 265 7.18 16.33 10.29
C ASN A 265 6.00 17.12 10.90
N CYS A 266 5.70 16.89 12.17
CA CYS A 266 4.54 17.48 12.85
C CYS A 266 4.82 17.75 14.34
N GLU A 267 5.96 18.38 14.68
CA GLU A 267 6.41 18.60 16.07
C GLU A 267 5.36 19.30 16.93
N GLY A 268 4.69 20.32 16.39
CA GLY A 268 3.62 21.04 17.10
C GLY A 268 2.44 20.12 17.45
N TYR A 269 1.97 19.33 16.46
CA TYR A 269 0.91 18.37 16.66
C TYR A 269 1.32 17.26 17.67
N TRP A 270 2.55 16.78 17.56
CA TRP A 270 3.06 15.78 18.49
C TRP A 270 3.09 16.30 19.93
N ARG A 271 3.51 17.56 20.14
CA ARG A 271 3.48 18.19 21.47
C ARG A 271 2.07 18.25 22.04
N THR A 272 1.08 18.62 21.25
CA THR A 272 -0.33 18.60 21.66
C THR A 272 -0.77 17.20 22.11
N ILE A 273 -0.38 16.13 21.39
CA ILE A 273 -0.69 14.75 21.77
C ILE A 273 -0.01 14.39 23.10
N GLN A 274 1.27 14.77 23.28
CA GLN A 274 2.01 14.51 24.52
C GLN A 274 1.35 15.18 25.73
N GLU A 275 1.02 16.48 25.59
CA GLU A 275 0.36 17.25 26.64
C GLU A 275 -1.00 16.66 27.00
N ALA A 276 -1.84 16.33 26.00
CA ALA A 276 -3.14 15.73 26.22
C ALA A 276 -3.08 14.33 26.86
N SER A 277 -1.99 13.59 26.63
CA SER A 277 -1.79 12.23 27.13
C SER A 277 -1.09 12.19 28.50
N GLN A 278 -0.54 13.29 28.98
CA GLN A 278 0.37 13.35 30.13
C GLN A 278 -0.21 12.71 31.38
N GLU A 279 -1.44 13.06 31.74
CA GLU A 279 -2.11 12.50 32.92
C GLU A 279 -2.28 10.97 32.80
N GLY A 280 -2.71 10.49 31.62
CA GLY A 280 -2.87 9.06 31.35
C GLY A 280 -1.56 8.29 31.41
N VAL A 281 -0.45 8.89 30.94
CA VAL A 281 0.90 8.31 31.04
C VAL A 281 1.35 8.24 32.48
N GLN A 282 1.18 9.32 33.26
CA GLN A 282 1.55 9.34 34.71
C GLN A 282 0.78 8.32 35.51
N LYS A 283 -0.51 8.14 35.21
CA LYS A 283 -1.36 7.10 35.84
C LYS A 283 -1.10 5.68 35.32
N GLY A 284 -0.16 5.54 34.40
CA GLY A 284 0.12 4.26 33.76
C GLY A 284 -1.04 3.72 32.90
N ARG A 285 -1.95 4.56 32.40
CA ARG A 285 -3.10 4.16 31.55
C ARG A 285 -2.83 4.33 30.06
N ILE A 286 -1.84 5.14 29.70
CA ILE A 286 -1.39 5.33 28.32
C ILE A 286 0.06 4.91 28.18
N LEU A 287 0.34 3.98 27.28
CA LEU A 287 1.69 3.67 26.81
C LEU A 287 1.96 4.48 25.54
N LEU A 288 2.77 5.54 25.68
CA LEU A 288 3.08 6.46 24.58
C LEU A 288 4.48 6.19 24.02
N LYS A 289 4.58 5.66 22.79
CA LYS A 289 5.79 5.33 22.06
C LYS A 289 5.91 6.21 20.83
N GLY A 290 6.54 7.40 20.95
CA GLY A 290 6.73 8.39 19.89
C GLY A 290 7.96 8.12 19.01
N GLU A 291 8.20 6.88 18.62
CA GLU A 291 9.39 6.43 17.88
C GLU A 291 9.03 5.47 16.76
N TYR A 292 9.96 5.23 15.84
CA TYR A 292 9.78 4.19 14.83
C TYR A 292 9.74 2.81 15.50
N ILE A 293 8.70 2.05 15.21
CA ILE A 293 8.57 0.67 15.68
C ILE A 293 9.09 -0.26 14.58
N PRO A 294 10.19 -0.99 14.81
CA PRO A 294 10.72 -1.96 13.85
C PRO A 294 9.73 -3.11 13.60
N ASP A 295 9.87 -3.77 12.45
CA ASP A 295 8.97 -4.87 12.05
C ASP A 295 9.00 -6.03 13.04
N ASP A 296 10.18 -6.34 13.62
CA ASP A 296 10.37 -7.39 14.61
C ASP A 296 9.75 -7.06 15.98
N ALA A 297 9.56 -5.77 16.30
CA ALA A 297 8.89 -5.33 17.51
C ALA A 297 7.39 -5.08 17.33
N THR A 298 6.91 -5.04 16.10
CA THR A 298 5.52 -4.68 15.76
C THR A 298 4.52 -5.68 16.35
N GLU A 299 4.79 -6.99 16.26
CA GLU A 299 3.86 -8.01 16.74
C GLU A 299 3.56 -7.86 18.25
N LEU A 300 4.50 -7.32 19.02
CA LEU A 300 4.33 -7.13 20.47
C LEU A 300 3.09 -6.28 20.77
N TYR A 301 2.92 -5.17 20.07
CA TYR A 301 1.81 -4.24 20.27
C TYR A 301 0.48 -4.80 19.78
N PHE A 302 0.49 -5.45 18.59
CA PHE A 302 -0.73 -6.05 18.02
C PHE A 302 -1.23 -7.23 18.86
N LYS A 303 -0.32 -8.02 19.42
CA LYS A 303 -0.69 -9.15 20.28
C LYS A 303 -1.11 -8.73 21.68
N ALA A 304 -0.57 -7.64 22.22
CA ALA A 304 -1.00 -7.10 23.51
C ALA A 304 -2.41 -6.51 23.47
N ALA A 305 -2.87 -6.05 22.31
CA ALA A 305 -4.14 -5.34 22.14
C ALA A 305 -5.35 -6.27 21.97
N ASP A 306 -6.52 -5.72 22.32
CA ASP A 306 -7.83 -6.31 22.05
C ASP A 306 -8.49 -5.71 20.80
N VAL A 307 -8.15 -4.46 20.46
CA VAL A 307 -8.73 -3.73 19.34
C VAL A 307 -7.76 -2.69 18.78
N LEU A 308 -7.79 -2.53 17.45
CA LEU A 308 -7.09 -1.46 16.74
C LEU A 308 -8.05 -0.30 16.48
N VAL A 309 -7.65 0.93 16.76
CA VAL A 309 -8.45 2.14 16.48
C VAL A 309 -7.78 2.98 15.42
N LEU A 310 -8.54 3.34 14.39
CA LEU A 310 -8.12 4.17 13.28
C LEU A 310 -8.97 5.45 13.23
N PRO A 311 -8.62 6.49 14.02
CA PRO A 311 -9.45 7.69 14.18
C PRO A 311 -9.18 8.73 13.07
N TYR A 312 -9.03 8.25 11.83
CA TYR A 312 -8.55 9.04 10.72
C TYR A 312 -9.55 10.11 10.29
N ARG A 313 -9.02 11.28 9.89
CA ARG A 313 -9.80 12.39 9.34
C ARG A 313 -9.95 12.28 7.83
N HIS A 314 -8.92 11.76 7.17
CA HIS A 314 -8.93 11.61 5.71
C HIS A 314 -7.96 10.52 5.27
N ILE A 315 -8.47 9.52 4.57
CA ILE A 315 -7.67 8.47 3.94
C ILE A 315 -8.50 7.74 2.88
N TYR A 316 -7.88 7.14 1.89
CA TYR A 316 -8.56 6.20 0.98
C TYR A 316 -8.50 4.79 1.53
N GLN A 317 -7.34 4.37 2.03
CA GLN A 317 -7.10 3.03 2.48
C GLN A 317 -5.96 2.98 3.51
N SER A 318 -5.95 1.97 4.37
CA SER A 318 -4.98 1.86 5.45
C SER A 318 -4.28 0.50 5.47
N GLY A 319 -2.97 0.49 5.20
CA GLY A 319 -2.14 -0.70 5.41
C GLY A 319 -2.10 -1.15 6.88
N VAL A 320 -2.34 -0.24 7.83
CA VAL A 320 -2.43 -0.57 9.26
C VAL A 320 -3.71 -1.35 9.56
N LEU A 321 -4.83 -1.10 8.85
CA LEU A 321 -6.03 -1.93 8.94
C LEU A 321 -5.73 -3.37 8.51
N CYS A 322 -5.12 -3.53 7.33
CA CYS A 322 -4.74 -4.86 6.84
C CYS A 322 -3.77 -5.56 7.78
N LEU A 323 -2.83 -4.80 8.38
CA LEU A 323 -1.92 -5.33 9.39
C LEU A 323 -2.67 -5.78 10.65
N GLY A 324 -3.63 -5.00 11.16
CA GLY A 324 -4.48 -5.40 12.28
C GLY A 324 -5.20 -6.72 12.01
N TYR A 325 -5.79 -6.84 10.85
CA TYR A 325 -6.48 -8.06 10.43
C TYR A 325 -5.54 -9.26 10.28
N SER A 326 -4.28 -9.08 9.87
CA SER A 326 -3.30 -10.18 9.80
C SER A 326 -2.99 -10.77 11.18
N PHE A 327 -3.14 -9.96 12.24
CA PHE A 327 -3.07 -10.43 13.63
C PHE A 327 -4.43 -10.91 14.19
N GLY A 328 -5.50 -10.87 13.38
CA GLY A 328 -6.85 -11.20 13.83
C GLY A 328 -7.40 -10.16 14.83
N LEU A 329 -6.96 -8.91 14.73
CA LEU A 329 -7.38 -7.84 15.64
C LEU A 329 -8.58 -7.09 15.04
N PRO A 330 -9.72 -7.00 15.73
CA PRO A 330 -10.85 -6.19 15.30
C PRO A 330 -10.45 -4.71 15.17
N VAL A 331 -11.13 -3.98 14.28
CA VAL A 331 -10.80 -2.60 13.98
C VAL A 331 -11.98 -1.68 14.23
N LEU A 332 -11.79 -0.62 15.00
CA LEU A 332 -12.72 0.51 15.09
C LEU A 332 -12.20 1.62 14.16
N ALA A 333 -12.95 1.96 13.13
CA ALA A 333 -12.51 2.91 12.12
C ALA A 333 -13.47 4.08 11.97
N ALA A 334 -12.93 5.28 11.74
CA ALA A 334 -13.73 6.42 11.33
C ALA A 334 -14.37 6.19 9.95
N ASP A 335 -15.59 6.65 9.72
CA ASP A 335 -16.30 6.59 8.43
C ASP A 335 -15.67 7.57 7.42
N VAL A 336 -14.46 7.25 6.98
CA VAL A 336 -13.70 8.05 5.99
C VAL A 336 -13.11 7.16 4.90
N GLY A 337 -13.09 7.69 3.70
CA GLY A 337 -12.54 6.99 2.53
C GLY A 337 -13.24 5.66 2.28
N SER A 338 -12.48 4.58 2.25
CA SER A 338 -13.00 3.21 2.10
C SER A 338 -12.88 2.37 3.37
N LEU A 339 -12.54 2.97 4.52
CA LEU A 339 -12.39 2.19 5.76
C LEU A 339 -13.66 1.47 6.16
N LYS A 340 -14.83 2.14 6.04
CA LYS A 340 -16.13 1.53 6.29
C LYS A 340 -16.38 0.28 5.44
N ASP A 341 -15.96 0.34 4.17
CA ASP A 341 -16.17 -0.77 3.22
C ASP A 341 -15.34 -2.00 3.57
N GLU A 342 -14.33 -1.84 4.45
CA GLU A 342 -13.46 -2.89 4.96
C GLU A 342 -13.93 -3.48 6.31
N ILE A 343 -14.97 -2.90 6.94
CA ILE A 343 -15.50 -3.33 8.23
C ILE A 343 -16.81 -4.09 8.02
N VAL A 344 -16.90 -5.27 8.61
CA VAL A 344 -18.16 -6.00 8.80
C VAL A 344 -18.57 -5.80 10.24
N GLU A 345 -19.61 -4.96 10.47
CA GLU A 345 -20.09 -4.58 11.80
C GLU A 345 -20.38 -5.80 12.68
N GLY A 346 -19.81 -5.82 13.87
CA GLY A 346 -19.96 -6.91 14.83
C GLY A 346 -19.18 -8.21 14.52
N GLN A 347 -18.44 -8.26 13.38
CA GLN A 347 -17.61 -9.42 13.01
C GLN A 347 -16.13 -9.05 12.89
N THR A 348 -15.78 -7.98 12.19
CA THR A 348 -14.40 -7.52 12.04
C THR A 348 -14.14 -6.21 12.74
N GLY A 349 -15.16 -5.55 13.28
CA GLY A 349 -15.04 -4.30 14.00
C GLY A 349 -16.31 -3.47 14.00
N PHE A 350 -16.15 -2.14 14.22
CA PHE A 350 -17.23 -1.16 14.20
C PHE A 350 -16.78 0.14 13.55
N VAL A 351 -17.75 0.93 13.09
CA VAL A 351 -17.52 2.23 12.44
C VAL A 351 -18.07 3.36 13.31
N PHE A 352 -17.33 4.47 13.39
CA PHE A 352 -17.75 5.67 14.13
C PHE A 352 -17.62 6.94 13.28
N LYS A 353 -18.26 8.01 13.71
CA LYS A 353 -18.23 9.32 13.04
C LYS A 353 -16.83 9.93 13.15
N PRO A 354 -16.24 10.38 12.03
CA PRO A 354 -14.93 11.02 12.06
C PRO A 354 -14.95 12.31 12.89
N GLU A 355 -13.80 12.65 13.48
CA GLU A 355 -13.59 13.88 14.26
C GLU A 355 -14.55 14.03 15.45
N ASN A 356 -15.08 12.93 15.97
CA ASN A 356 -16.07 12.91 17.06
C ASN A 356 -15.60 12.02 18.22
N PRO A 357 -14.96 12.58 19.27
CA PRO A 357 -14.50 11.82 20.41
C PRO A 357 -15.59 11.11 21.21
N GLU A 358 -16.78 11.71 21.30
CA GLU A 358 -17.92 11.14 22.04
C GLU A 358 -18.42 9.87 21.34
N ASP A 359 -18.56 9.92 20.02
CA ASP A 359 -18.98 8.76 19.23
C ASP A 359 -17.92 7.65 19.25
N LEU A 360 -16.64 8.03 19.20
CA LEU A 360 -15.52 7.08 19.33
C LEU A 360 -15.53 6.42 20.74
N ALA A 361 -15.71 7.18 21.81
CA ALA A 361 -15.78 6.63 23.17
C ALA A 361 -16.94 5.63 23.30
N ARG A 362 -18.12 5.99 22.78
CA ARG A 362 -19.30 5.12 22.76
C ARG A 362 -19.05 3.85 21.93
N THR A 363 -18.40 3.97 20.77
CA THR A 363 -18.09 2.80 19.93
C THR A 363 -17.06 1.87 20.57
N ILE A 364 -16.11 2.41 21.34
CA ILE A 364 -15.18 1.61 22.12
C ILE A 364 -15.93 0.83 23.21
N GLU A 365 -16.84 1.48 23.97
CA GLU A 365 -17.68 0.80 24.96
C GLU A 365 -18.55 -0.29 24.31
N GLN A 366 -19.23 0.04 23.21
CA GLN A 366 -20.03 -0.92 22.43
C GLN A 366 -19.22 -2.14 22.00
N TYR A 367 -17.98 -1.95 21.56
CA TYR A 367 -17.10 -3.06 21.19
C TYR A 367 -16.81 -3.96 22.39
N PHE A 368 -16.42 -3.39 23.56
CA PHE A 368 -16.09 -4.17 24.74
C PHE A 368 -17.30 -4.83 25.42
N GLU A 369 -18.50 -4.42 25.08
CA GLU A 369 -19.78 -5.04 25.51
C GLU A 369 -20.33 -6.03 24.47
N SER A 370 -19.70 -6.11 23.28
CA SER A 370 -20.21 -6.92 22.16
C SER A 370 -19.86 -8.40 22.28
N GLY A 371 -20.62 -9.22 21.54
CA GLY A 371 -20.30 -10.64 21.33
C GLY A 371 -18.98 -10.86 20.60
N LEU A 372 -18.53 -9.88 19.79
CA LEU A 372 -17.22 -9.92 19.12
C LEU A 372 -16.07 -9.94 20.14
N PHE A 373 -16.11 -9.08 21.16
CA PHE A 373 -15.10 -9.08 22.20
C PHE A 373 -15.25 -10.29 23.15
N ALA A 374 -16.45 -10.65 23.54
CA ALA A 374 -16.71 -11.80 24.42
C ALA A 374 -16.18 -13.13 23.84
N ASN A 375 -16.09 -13.24 22.51
CA ASN A 375 -15.61 -14.43 21.80
C ASN A 375 -14.37 -14.12 20.92
N LEU A 376 -13.54 -13.17 21.32
CA LEU A 376 -12.46 -12.63 20.52
C LEU A 376 -11.50 -13.71 20.00
N ASP A 377 -11.16 -14.71 20.80
CA ASP A 377 -10.24 -15.78 20.39
C ASP A 377 -10.75 -16.56 19.16
N ASN A 378 -12.04 -16.81 19.08
CA ASN A 378 -12.66 -17.45 17.91
C ASN A 378 -12.66 -16.50 16.70
N TYR A 379 -13.07 -15.26 16.89
CA TYR A 379 -13.13 -14.26 15.82
C TYR A 379 -11.75 -13.88 15.26
N ARG A 380 -10.66 -14.01 16.02
CA ARG A 380 -9.31 -13.73 15.52
C ARG A 380 -8.97 -14.57 14.27
N GLN A 381 -9.37 -15.84 14.23
CA GLN A 381 -9.13 -16.68 13.05
C GLN A 381 -10.05 -16.30 11.89
N GLU A 382 -11.31 -15.98 12.16
CA GLU A 382 -12.26 -15.53 11.13
C GLU A 382 -11.82 -14.23 10.49
N ILE A 383 -11.34 -13.25 11.31
CA ILE A 383 -10.79 -11.99 10.82
C ILE A 383 -9.55 -12.22 9.93
N ARG A 384 -8.64 -13.13 10.31
CA ARG A 384 -7.50 -13.48 9.46
C ARG A 384 -7.92 -14.09 8.13
N ASN A 385 -8.92 -14.98 8.15
CA ASN A 385 -9.45 -15.61 6.93
C ASN A 385 -10.10 -14.55 6.03
N PHE A 386 -10.95 -13.70 6.58
CA PHE A 386 -11.56 -12.57 5.87
C PHE A 386 -10.51 -11.68 5.19
N ALA A 387 -9.44 -11.36 5.91
CA ALA A 387 -8.35 -10.54 5.35
C ALA A 387 -7.58 -11.28 4.24
N ALA A 388 -7.28 -12.57 4.43
CA ALA A 388 -6.56 -13.36 3.45
C ALA A 388 -7.34 -13.49 2.12
N GLU A 389 -8.65 -13.61 2.18
CA GLU A 389 -9.52 -13.66 1.00
C GLU A 389 -9.60 -12.31 0.30
N ARG A 390 -9.82 -11.23 1.07
CA ARG A 390 -10.10 -9.89 0.53
C ARG A 390 -8.84 -9.15 0.07
N HIS A 391 -7.71 -9.39 0.72
CA HIS A 391 -6.42 -8.71 0.49
C HIS A 391 -5.35 -9.65 -0.07
N SER A 392 -5.77 -10.65 -0.84
CA SER A 392 -4.88 -11.67 -1.42
C SER A 392 -3.89 -11.07 -2.42
N TRP A 393 -2.61 -11.33 -2.21
CA TRP A 393 -1.57 -11.03 -3.20
C TRP A 393 -1.74 -11.84 -4.48
N ASP A 394 -2.28 -13.06 -4.41
CA ASP A 394 -2.55 -13.88 -5.59
C ASP A 394 -3.48 -13.14 -6.57
N VAL A 395 -4.57 -12.56 -6.07
CA VAL A 395 -5.50 -11.75 -6.89
C VAL A 395 -4.78 -10.52 -7.46
N VAL A 396 -4.01 -9.80 -6.64
CA VAL A 396 -3.22 -8.65 -7.10
C VAL A 396 -2.27 -9.05 -8.22
N GLY A 397 -1.53 -10.16 -8.04
CA GLY A 397 -0.57 -10.66 -9.02
C GLY A 397 -1.23 -11.12 -10.31
N GLN A 398 -2.33 -11.87 -10.24
CA GLN A 398 -3.08 -12.32 -11.43
C GLN A 398 -3.56 -11.15 -12.28
N VAL A 399 -4.22 -10.18 -11.65
CA VAL A 399 -4.72 -8.99 -12.35
C VAL A 399 -3.57 -8.16 -12.94
N THR A 400 -2.49 -7.97 -12.18
CA THR A 400 -1.32 -7.22 -12.62
C THR A 400 -0.65 -7.90 -13.82
N MET A 401 -0.43 -9.21 -13.77
CA MET A 401 0.14 -9.98 -14.88
C MET A 401 -0.74 -9.93 -16.14
N SER A 402 -2.07 -10.01 -15.98
CA SER A 402 -3.01 -9.87 -17.10
C SER A 402 -2.88 -8.50 -17.78
N VAL A 403 -2.80 -7.43 -17.00
CA VAL A 403 -2.58 -6.07 -17.53
C VAL A 403 -1.24 -5.98 -18.25
N TYR A 404 -0.16 -6.49 -17.67
CA TYR A 404 1.16 -6.49 -18.33
C TYR A 404 1.14 -7.24 -19.67
N ALA A 405 0.55 -8.41 -19.71
CA ALA A 405 0.41 -9.18 -20.96
C ALA A 405 -0.37 -8.40 -22.04
N ASN A 406 -1.45 -7.71 -21.64
CA ASN A 406 -2.24 -6.89 -22.57
C ASN A 406 -1.44 -5.68 -23.09
N GLN A 407 -0.68 -5.00 -22.22
CA GLN A 407 0.17 -3.88 -22.61
C GLN A 407 1.29 -4.31 -23.59
N LEU A 408 1.88 -5.49 -23.38
CA LEU A 408 2.89 -6.05 -24.30
C LEU A 408 2.30 -6.45 -25.67
N ARG A 409 1.10 -7.06 -25.69
CA ARG A 409 0.40 -7.38 -26.94
C ARG A 409 0.06 -6.14 -27.74
N SER A 410 -0.44 -5.10 -27.09
CA SER A 410 -0.74 -3.82 -27.75
C SER A 410 0.50 -3.17 -28.35
N ALA A 411 1.66 -3.29 -27.72
CA ALA A 411 2.93 -2.80 -28.23
C ALA A 411 3.35 -3.56 -29.50
N LEU A 412 3.20 -4.89 -29.52
CA LEU A 412 3.55 -5.74 -30.68
C LEU A 412 2.63 -5.50 -31.88
N MET A 413 1.32 -5.28 -31.66
CA MET A 413 0.35 -4.99 -32.73
C MET A 413 0.54 -3.57 -33.31
N GLY A 414 0.99 -2.60 -32.53
CA GLY A 414 1.29 -1.24 -32.97
C GLY A 414 2.58 -1.13 -33.80
N GLU A 415 3.49 -2.10 -33.73
CA GLU A 415 4.73 -2.15 -34.52
C GLU A 415 4.54 -2.76 -35.93
N HIS A 416 3.42 -3.42 -36.23
CA HIS A 416 3.19 -4.13 -37.50
C HIS A 416 2.55 -3.33 -38.67
N PRO A 417 1.85 -2.20 -38.49
CA PRO A 417 1.22 -1.53 -39.65
C PRO A 417 2.22 -0.90 -40.63
N HIS A 418 3.48 -0.64 -40.27
CA HIS A 418 4.47 -0.04 -41.15
C HIS A 418 5.36 -1.04 -41.92
N ARG A 419 5.41 -2.33 -41.53
CA ARG A 419 6.23 -3.33 -42.22
C ARG A 419 5.53 -4.01 -43.40
N GLU A 420 4.21 -4.08 -43.40
CA GLU A 420 3.47 -4.64 -44.55
C GLU A 420 3.24 -3.62 -45.66
N ALA A 421 3.15 -2.33 -45.35
CA ALA A 421 3.02 -1.27 -46.36
C ALA A 421 4.29 -1.06 -47.17
N MET A 422 5.47 -1.46 -46.71
CA MET A 422 6.73 -1.38 -47.47
C MET A 422 7.02 -2.62 -48.35
N LYS A 423 6.23 -3.69 -48.25
CA LYS A 423 6.39 -4.91 -49.06
C LYS A 423 5.38 -5.00 -50.22
N ALA A 424 4.44 -4.08 -50.31
CA ALA A 424 3.42 -4.05 -51.33
C ALA A 424 3.56 -2.82 -52.28
N SER A 425 4.77 -2.54 -52.73
CA SER A 425 4.95 -1.69 -53.91
C SER A 425 5.38 -2.59 -55.06
N PRO A 426 4.55 -2.85 -56.07
CA PRO A 426 5.02 -3.47 -57.30
C PRO A 426 5.89 -2.47 -58.04
N LEU A 427 7.06 -2.92 -58.43
CA LEU A 427 7.80 -2.35 -59.52
C LEU A 427 6.98 -2.57 -60.79
N ASP A 428 6.54 -1.48 -61.42
CA ASP A 428 6.38 -1.32 -62.83
C ASP A 428 6.66 0.13 -63.23
#